data_d67842431bd1786100f79d47615999cc
#
_entry.id   d67842431bd1786100f79d47615999cc
#
_cell.length_a   1.000
_cell.length_b   1.000
_cell.length_c   1.000
_cell.angle_alpha   90.00
_cell.angle_beta   90.00
_cell.angle_gamma   90.00
#
_symmetry.space_group_name_H-M   'P 1'
#
loop_
_entity.id
_entity.type
_entity.pdbx_description
1 polymer ?
#
loop_
_entity_poly.entity_id
_entity_poly.type
_entity_poly.pdbx_seq_one_letter_code
_entity_poly.pdbx_strand_id
1 'polypeptide(L)'
;MEALSRLPVDNVVFPKLGIDLTINSEAISIFGFSVKWYGVMIALGMLLAMMYCFRRTKEYGIDGDRLIDAVIAGVIGAVVGARLYYVVLHSASYHSIKDILSIRDGGLAIYGGIIGGLLFGCIMAKIRKLKIMPTLDIVAMGLFIGQCLGRWGNFFNQEAFGTNTDLPWGMSGGRIQNYLINHQAELAAKGIEIDPMLPVHPCFLYESLWCLIGFLILHFYHKHRKFDGEIFALYIFLYAVSYTHLRAHETDSYLV
;
A
#
# COMPACT_ATOMS: atom_id res chain seq x y z
N MET A 1 -15.19 -26.11 6.17
CA MET A 1 -15.60 -24.69 6.19
C MET A 1 -17.12 -24.63 6.14
N GLU A 2 -17.73 -23.79 6.95
CA GLU A 2 -19.17 -23.55 6.92
C GLU A 2 -19.45 -22.36 5.99
N ALA A 3 -20.39 -22.55 5.04
CA ALA A 3 -20.74 -21.51 4.08
C ALA A 3 -21.50 -20.37 4.79
N LEU A 4 -21.12 -19.14 4.49
CA LEU A 4 -21.75 -17.95 5.02
C LEU A 4 -22.95 -17.54 4.17
N SER A 5 -23.94 -16.88 4.79
CA SER A 5 -24.99 -16.18 4.03
C SER A 5 -24.39 -14.95 3.32
N ARG A 6 -25.16 -14.40 2.37
CA ARG A 6 -24.77 -13.17 1.69
C ARG A 6 -24.73 -12.00 2.68
N LEU A 7 -23.60 -11.32 2.74
CA LEU A 7 -23.37 -10.22 3.68
C LEU A 7 -23.77 -8.87 3.06
N PRO A 8 -24.23 -7.91 3.87
CA PRO A 8 -24.36 -6.51 3.45
C PRO A 8 -23.01 -5.96 2.98
N VAL A 9 -23.04 -5.01 2.04
CA VAL A 9 -21.83 -4.47 1.36
C VAL A 9 -20.79 -3.92 2.35
N ASP A 10 -21.26 -3.30 3.43
CA ASP A 10 -20.40 -2.67 4.43
C ASP A 10 -20.07 -3.58 5.62
N ASN A 11 -20.49 -4.85 5.59
CA ASN A 11 -20.15 -5.79 6.66
C ASN A 11 -18.87 -6.56 6.34
N VAL A 12 -18.04 -6.70 7.38
CA VAL A 12 -16.86 -7.57 7.41
C VAL A 12 -16.97 -8.49 8.62
N VAL A 13 -16.81 -9.78 8.40
CA VAL A 13 -16.93 -10.79 9.46
C VAL A 13 -15.66 -11.63 9.55
N PHE A 14 -15.32 -12.02 10.77
CA PHE A 14 -14.35 -13.07 11.08
C PHE A 14 -15.09 -14.20 11.77
N PRO A 15 -15.65 -15.15 11.03
CA PRO A 15 -16.66 -16.08 11.54
C PRO A 15 -16.20 -16.92 12.74
N LYS A 16 -14.96 -17.43 12.69
CA LYS A 16 -14.41 -18.25 13.78
C LYS A 16 -14.01 -17.47 15.03
N LEU A 17 -13.84 -16.14 14.90
CA LEU A 17 -13.56 -15.25 16.02
C LEU A 17 -14.85 -14.64 16.60
N GLY A 18 -16.01 -14.85 15.95
CA GLY A 18 -17.27 -14.24 16.35
C GLY A 18 -17.29 -12.72 16.20
N ILE A 19 -16.46 -12.16 15.30
CA ILE A 19 -16.36 -10.72 15.08
C ILE A 19 -17.21 -10.37 13.86
N ASP A 20 -18.14 -9.43 14.03
CA ASP A 20 -18.95 -8.82 12.96
C ASP A 20 -18.85 -7.30 13.06
N LEU A 21 -18.36 -6.68 11.98
CA LEU A 21 -18.09 -5.26 11.92
C LEU A 21 -18.83 -4.64 10.73
N THR A 22 -19.53 -3.54 10.96
CA THR A 22 -20.05 -2.70 9.88
C THR A 22 -19.04 -1.60 9.57
N ILE A 23 -18.44 -1.65 8.38
CA ILE A 23 -17.33 -0.78 7.98
C ILE A 23 -17.73 0.01 6.74
N ASN A 24 -17.99 1.30 6.91
CA ASN A 24 -18.13 2.20 5.78
C ASN A 24 -16.75 2.57 5.24
N SER A 25 -16.55 2.51 3.91
CA SER A 25 -15.30 2.97 3.28
C SER A 25 -15.13 4.49 3.35
N GLU A 26 -16.21 5.23 3.62
CA GLU A 26 -16.19 6.70 3.77
C GLU A 26 -15.98 7.07 5.24
N ALA A 27 -14.93 7.85 5.50
CA ALA A 27 -14.61 8.36 6.83
C ALA A 27 -15.48 9.57 7.18
N ILE A 28 -15.55 10.54 6.29
CA ILE A 28 -16.28 11.81 6.48
C ILE A 28 -16.76 12.32 5.11
N SER A 29 -17.95 12.87 5.06
CA SER A 29 -18.44 13.63 3.92
C SER A 29 -18.56 15.13 4.30
N ILE A 30 -17.78 16.00 3.64
CA ILE A 30 -17.74 17.44 3.90
C ILE A 30 -18.10 18.17 2.60
N PHE A 31 -19.15 18.97 2.62
CA PHE A 31 -19.61 19.76 1.46
C PHE A 31 -19.76 18.94 0.16
N GLY A 32 -20.22 17.68 0.26
CA GLY A 32 -20.35 16.79 -0.90
C GLY A 32 -19.06 16.12 -1.36
N PHE A 33 -17.93 16.36 -0.68
CA PHE A 33 -16.68 15.63 -0.88
C PHE A 33 -16.58 14.47 0.12
N SER A 34 -16.58 13.25 -0.40
CA SER A 34 -16.37 12.06 0.40
C SER A 34 -14.88 11.81 0.62
N VAL A 35 -14.44 11.81 1.88
CA VAL A 35 -13.08 11.42 2.28
C VAL A 35 -13.12 9.94 2.66
N LYS A 36 -12.38 9.11 1.94
CA LYS A 36 -12.32 7.67 2.20
C LYS A 36 -11.27 7.33 3.27
N TRP A 37 -11.55 6.33 4.08
CA TRP A 37 -10.60 5.81 5.07
C TRP A 37 -9.26 5.45 4.47
N TYR A 38 -9.23 4.94 3.23
CA TYR A 38 -8.00 4.65 2.51
C TYR A 38 -7.06 5.88 2.45
N GLY A 39 -7.58 7.04 2.08
CA GLY A 39 -6.81 8.28 2.06
C GLY A 39 -6.36 8.73 3.45
N VAL A 40 -7.21 8.55 4.47
CA VAL A 40 -6.87 8.87 5.87
C VAL A 40 -5.72 8.00 6.37
N MET A 41 -5.76 6.69 6.08
CA MET A 41 -4.69 5.75 6.50
C MET A 41 -3.36 6.06 5.80
N ILE A 42 -3.38 6.41 4.51
CA ILE A 42 -2.17 6.85 3.80
C ILE A 42 -1.62 8.15 4.41
N ALA A 43 -2.47 9.14 4.66
CA ALA A 43 -2.04 10.41 5.25
C ALA A 43 -1.45 10.22 6.66
N LEU A 44 -2.09 9.39 7.49
CA LEU A 44 -1.59 9.03 8.82
C LEU A 44 -0.25 8.29 8.73
N GLY A 45 -0.15 7.32 7.82
CA GLY A 45 1.08 6.57 7.57
C GLY A 45 2.24 7.49 7.15
N MET A 46 1.98 8.41 6.23
CA MET A 46 2.96 9.41 5.80
C MET A 46 3.36 10.34 6.95
N LEU A 47 2.41 10.83 7.73
CA LEU A 47 2.69 11.68 8.88
C LEU A 47 3.61 10.98 9.91
N LEU A 48 3.27 9.75 10.30
CA LEU A 48 4.06 8.98 11.25
C LEU A 48 5.44 8.60 10.69
N ALA A 49 5.53 8.26 9.41
CA ALA A 49 6.79 8.03 8.72
C ALA A 49 7.69 9.28 8.74
N MET A 50 7.12 10.44 8.40
CA MET A 50 7.85 11.71 8.46
C MET A 50 8.31 12.02 9.88
N MET A 51 7.43 11.95 10.89
CA MET A 51 7.79 12.18 12.29
C MET A 51 8.94 11.26 12.74
N TYR A 52 8.93 10.00 12.35
CA TYR A 52 10.00 9.05 12.63
C TYR A 52 11.30 9.46 11.94
N CYS A 53 11.26 9.75 10.64
CA CYS A 53 12.43 10.16 9.86
C CYS A 53 13.04 11.44 10.43
N PHE A 54 12.23 12.45 10.76
CA PHE A 54 12.74 13.71 11.34
C PHE A 54 13.48 13.53 12.68
N ARG A 55 12.98 12.66 13.55
CA ARG A 55 13.65 12.36 14.81
C ARG A 55 15.02 11.71 14.62
N ARG A 56 15.27 11.11 13.43
CA ARG A 56 16.51 10.38 13.12
C ARG A 56 17.48 11.12 12.22
N THR A 57 17.11 12.28 11.70
CA THR A 57 17.95 13.05 10.76
C THR A 57 19.35 13.30 11.29
N LYS A 58 19.47 13.65 12.59
CA LYS A 58 20.77 13.91 13.24
C LYS A 58 21.68 12.68 13.27
N GLU A 59 21.11 11.48 13.46
CA GLU A 59 21.87 10.21 13.51
C GLU A 59 22.47 9.86 12.13
N TYR A 60 21.88 10.38 11.06
CA TYR A 60 22.33 10.17 9.68
C TYR A 60 23.10 11.36 9.08
N GLY A 61 23.32 12.42 9.90
CA GLY A 61 23.96 13.64 9.43
C GLY A 61 23.17 14.37 8.34
N ILE A 62 21.85 14.29 8.40
CA ILE A 62 20.90 14.86 7.43
C ILE A 62 20.26 16.10 8.04
N ASP A 63 20.15 17.14 7.24
CA ASP A 63 19.37 18.33 7.57
C ASP A 63 17.88 18.05 7.36
N GLY A 64 17.07 18.26 8.41
CA GLY A 64 15.62 17.95 8.38
C GLY A 64 14.86 18.78 7.36
N ASP A 65 15.13 20.08 7.24
CA ASP A 65 14.42 20.96 6.30
C ASP A 65 14.69 20.56 4.85
N ARG A 66 15.94 20.18 4.56
CA ARG A 66 16.33 19.67 3.24
C ARG A 66 15.69 18.31 2.95
N LEU A 67 15.52 17.48 3.99
CA LEU A 67 14.82 16.19 3.84
C LEU A 67 13.35 16.39 3.48
N ILE A 68 12.67 17.40 4.07
CA ILE A 68 11.28 17.74 3.71
C ILE A 68 11.17 18.03 2.22
N ASP A 69 12.06 18.86 1.68
CA ASP A 69 12.03 19.21 0.26
C ASP A 69 12.18 17.98 -0.63
N ALA A 70 13.09 17.05 -0.25
CA ALA A 70 13.30 15.82 -0.99
C ALA A 70 12.08 14.88 -0.92
N VAL A 71 11.44 14.78 0.25
CA VAL A 71 10.23 13.97 0.44
C VAL A 71 9.06 14.56 -0.36
N ILE A 72 8.82 15.87 -0.29
CA ILE A 72 7.75 16.53 -1.04
C ILE A 72 7.96 16.33 -2.55
N ALA A 73 9.18 16.55 -3.03
CA ALA A 73 9.51 16.29 -4.44
C ALA A 73 9.28 14.83 -4.83
N GLY A 74 9.64 13.90 -3.94
CA GLY A 74 9.40 12.48 -4.13
C GLY A 74 7.90 12.14 -4.22
N VAL A 75 7.07 12.71 -3.33
CA VAL A 75 5.61 12.50 -3.35
C VAL A 75 5.00 13.06 -4.64
N ILE A 76 5.37 14.28 -5.03
CA ILE A 76 4.90 14.88 -6.30
C ILE A 76 5.36 14.01 -7.48
N GLY A 77 6.63 13.60 -7.49
CA GLY A 77 7.20 12.74 -8.51
C GLY A 77 6.51 11.39 -8.59
N ALA A 78 6.13 10.82 -7.45
CA ALA A 78 5.39 9.56 -7.39
C ALA A 78 4.01 9.68 -8.04
N VAL A 79 3.24 10.73 -7.72
CA VAL A 79 1.91 10.96 -8.32
C VAL A 79 2.02 11.19 -9.83
N VAL A 80 2.93 12.06 -10.25
CA VAL A 80 3.15 12.36 -11.68
C VAL A 80 3.64 11.13 -12.43
N GLY A 81 4.61 10.42 -11.86
CA GLY A 81 5.15 9.20 -12.47
C GLY A 81 4.12 8.08 -12.58
N ALA A 82 3.31 7.87 -11.53
CA ALA A 82 2.23 6.89 -11.54
C ALA A 82 1.22 7.17 -12.65
N ARG A 83 0.84 8.44 -12.82
CA ARG A 83 -0.09 8.85 -13.87
C ARG A 83 0.51 8.73 -15.26
N LEU A 84 1.71 9.24 -15.47
CA LEU A 84 2.38 9.19 -16.77
C LEU A 84 2.59 7.73 -17.23
N TYR A 85 3.05 6.87 -16.34
CA TYR A 85 3.25 5.46 -16.66
C TYR A 85 1.93 4.77 -17.06
N TYR A 86 0.85 5.03 -16.33
CA TYR A 86 -0.46 4.49 -16.65
C TYR A 86 -0.96 4.99 -18.02
N VAL A 87 -0.87 6.29 -18.29
CA VAL A 87 -1.28 6.91 -19.56
C VAL A 87 -0.49 6.35 -20.74
N VAL A 88 0.82 6.14 -20.57
CA VAL A 88 1.66 5.54 -21.63
C VAL A 88 1.21 4.13 -21.98
N LEU A 89 0.90 3.31 -20.96
CA LEU A 89 0.45 1.92 -21.18
C LEU A 89 -0.97 1.83 -21.77
N HIS A 90 -1.82 2.82 -21.50
CA HIS A 90 -3.23 2.84 -21.95
C HIS A 90 -3.49 4.02 -22.89
N SER A 91 -2.52 4.39 -23.72
CA SER A 91 -2.56 5.59 -24.57
C SER A 91 -3.78 5.65 -25.50
N ALA A 92 -4.29 4.49 -25.95
CA ALA A 92 -5.47 4.41 -26.78
C ALA A 92 -6.78 4.88 -26.10
N SER A 93 -6.81 4.93 -24.77
CA SER A 93 -7.98 5.35 -23.98
C SER A 93 -8.00 6.85 -23.67
N TYR A 94 -6.94 7.58 -24.00
CA TYR A 94 -6.78 9.00 -23.68
C TYR A 94 -6.82 9.86 -24.94
N HIS A 95 -7.85 10.69 -25.07
CA HIS A 95 -8.08 11.51 -26.27
C HIS A 95 -7.90 13.02 -26.02
N SER A 96 -7.74 13.44 -24.74
CA SER A 96 -7.56 14.85 -24.40
C SER A 96 -6.56 15.03 -23.25
N ILE A 97 -5.94 16.22 -23.17
CA ILE A 97 -5.07 16.60 -22.03
C ILE A 97 -5.87 16.59 -20.71
N LYS A 98 -7.16 16.90 -20.78
CA LYS A 98 -8.05 16.88 -19.60
C LYS A 98 -8.17 15.45 -19.04
N ASP A 99 -8.32 14.45 -19.91
CA ASP A 99 -8.40 13.05 -19.50
C ASP A 99 -7.09 12.60 -18.85
N ILE A 100 -5.94 13.05 -19.40
CA ILE A 100 -4.61 12.76 -18.87
C ILE A 100 -4.43 13.35 -17.46
N LEU A 101 -4.97 14.54 -17.18
CA LEU A 101 -4.85 15.21 -15.90
C LEU A 101 -5.90 14.78 -14.87
N SER A 102 -6.92 14.04 -15.27
CA SER A 102 -8.01 13.57 -14.38
C SER A 102 -7.56 12.39 -13.53
N ILE A 103 -6.83 12.69 -12.45
CA ILE A 103 -6.31 11.68 -11.49
C ILE A 103 -7.45 11.08 -10.66
N ARG A 104 -8.57 11.79 -10.50
CA ARG A 104 -9.71 11.36 -9.66
C ARG A 104 -10.46 10.15 -10.21
N ASP A 105 -10.41 9.96 -11.52
CA ASP A 105 -11.07 8.85 -12.21
C ASP A 105 -10.26 7.55 -12.16
N GLY A 106 -9.19 7.52 -11.34
CA GLY A 106 -8.28 6.38 -11.23
C GLY A 106 -7.15 6.44 -12.26
N GLY A 107 -6.54 5.29 -12.54
CA GLY A 107 -5.46 5.17 -13.53
C GLY A 107 -4.11 5.69 -13.02
N LEU A 108 -3.63 5.06 -11.94
CA LEU A 108 -2.32 5.30 -11.34
C LEU A 108 -1.56 3.97 -11.31
N ALA A 109 -0.41 3.90 -11.96
CA ALA A 109 0.41 2.69 -11.99
C ALA A 109 1.49 2.75 -10.90
N ILE A 110 1.55 1.71 -10.09
CA ILE A 110 2.49 1.59 -8.95
C ILE A 110 3.95 1.74 -9.39
N TYR A 111 4.34 1.09 -10.49
CA TYR A 111 5.72 1.16 -11.00
C TYR A 111 6.13 2.58 -11.38
N GLY A 112 5.23 3.32 -12.04
CA GLY A 112 5.45 4.73 -12.34
C GLY A 112 5.62 5.57 -11.09
N GLY A 113 4.86 5.27 -10.04
CA GLY A 113 4.97 5.93 -8.74
C GLY A 113 6.32 5.69 -8.08
N ILE A 114 6.81 4.46 -8.07
CA ILE A 114 8.12 4.11 -7.51
C ILE A 114 9.24 4.82 -8.28
N ILE A 115 9.23 4.72 -9.61
CA ILE A 115 10.25 5.34 -10.47
C ILE A 115 10.24 6.87 -10.31
N GLY A 116 9.06 7.49 -10.40
CA GLY A 116 8.92 8.94 -10.26
C GLY A 116 9.31 9.44 -8.88
N GLY A 117 8.88 8.73 -7.82
CA GLY A 117 9.20 9.07 -6.44
C GLY A 117 10.71 9.03 -6.16
N LEU A 118 11.37 7.95 -6.56
CA LEU A 118 12.82 7.82 -6.40
C LEU A 118 13.56 8.85 -7.24
N LEU A 119 13.19 9.04 -8.50
CA LEU A 119 13.85 9.97 -9.41
C LEU A 119 13.80 11.41 -8.87
N PHE A 120 12.58 11.90 -8.61
CA PHE A 120 12.38 13.29 -8.16
C PHE A 120 12.93 13.51 -6.75
N GLY A 121 12.74 12.53 -5.84
CA GLY A 121 13.31 12.57 -4.50
C GLY A 121 14.84 12.64 -4.51
N CYS A 122 15.50 11.79 -5.29
CA CYS A 122 16.97 11.79 -5.43
C CYS A 122 17.50 13.06 -6.13
N ILE A 123 16.81 13.56 -7.16
CA ILE A 123 17.17 14.81 -7.81
C ILE A 123 17.12 15.97 -6.80
N MET A 124 16.02 16.09 -6.05
CA MET A 124 15.88 17.13 -5.03
C MET A 124 16.91 16.97 -3.91
N ALA A 125 17.15 15.74 -3.43
CA ALA A 125 18.19 15.46 -2.45
C ALA A 125 19.56 15.96 -2.94
N LYS A 126 19.90 15.73 -4.22
CA LYS A 126 21.13 16.22 -4.83
C LYS A 126 21.17 17.76 -4.92
N ILE A 127 20.07 18.40 -5.34
CA ILE A 127 19.95 19.88 -5.40
C ILE A 127 20.15 20.46 -4.00
N ARG A 128 19.54 19.87 -2.98
CA ARG A 128 19.64 20.30 -1.58
C ARG A 128 20.93 19.85 -0.91
N LYS A 129 21.87 19.23 -1.65
CA LYS A 129 23.18 18.74 -1.16
C LYS A 129 23.08 17.73 -0.01
N LEU A 130 22.02 16.92 -0.02
CA LEU A 130 21.90 15.76 0.87
C LEU A 130 22.75 14.59 0.36
N LYS A 131 23.27 13.80 1.28
CA LYS A 131 23.89 12.51 0.95
C LYS A 131 22.78 11.52 0.59
N ILE A 132 22.77 11.00 -0.64
CA ILE A 132 21.67 10.17 -1.16
C ILE A 132 21.51 8.89 -0.36
N MET A 133 22.58 8.13 -0.13
CA MET A 133 22.50 6.83 0.56
C MET A 133 21.97 6.93 2.00
N PRO A 134 22.49 7.82 2.87
CA PRO A 134 21.90 8.04 4.19
C PRO A 134 20.44 8.53 4.13
N THR A 135 20.09 9.31 3.12
CA THR A 135 18.71 9.76 2.92
C THR A 135 17.78 8.58 2.56
N LEU A 136 18.22 7.70 1.68
CA LEU A 136 17.49 6.47 1.35
C LEU A 136 17.35 5.54 2.55
N ASP A 137 18.39 5.41 3.37
CA ASP A 137 18.34 4.58 4.59
C ASP A 137 17.24 5.05 5.55
N ILE A 138 17.16 6.35 5.82
CA ILE A 138 16.17 6.90 6.74
C ILE A 138 14.75 6.82 6.15
N VAL A 139 14.60 7.09 4.86
CA VAL A 139 13.32 7.00 4.15
C VAL A 139 12.81 5.57 4.09
N ALA A 140 13.68 4.57 3.92
CA ALA A 140 13.33 3.15 3.89
C ALA A 140 12.59 2.70 5.15
N MET A 141 13.04 3.14 6.34
CA MET A 141 12.33 2.86 7.59
C MET A 141 10.95 3.53 7.62
N GLY A 142 10.86 4.77 7.13
CA GLY A 142 9.59 5.48 6.98
C GLY A 142 8.63 4.79 6.02
N LEU A 143 9.13 4.23 4.91
CA LEU A 143 8.31 3.48 3.95
C LEU A 143 7.62 2.28 4.59
N PHE A 144 8.30 1.51 5.44
CA PHE A 144 7.64 0.41 6.15
C PHE A 144 6.51 0.87 7.07
N ILE A 145 6.67 2.02 7.75
CA ILE A 145 5.60 2.61 8.57
C ILE A 145 4.40 2.97 7.68
N GLY A 146 4.66 3.66 6.57
CA GLY A 146 3.62 4.05 5.61
C GLY A 146 2.90 2.85 4.99
N GLN A 147 3.64 1.81 4.60
CA GLN A 147 3.09 0.58 4.05
C GLN A 147 2.26 -0.18 5.08
N CYS A 148 2.75 -0.34 6.31
CA CYS A 148 2.03 -1.00 7.39
C CYS A 148 0.65 -0.38 7.61
N LEU A 149 0.57 0.94 7.68
CA LEU A 149 -0.70 1.66 7.86
C LEU A 149 -1.54 1.71 6.59
N GLY A 150 -0.92 1.85 5.42
CA GLY A 150 -1.60 1.86 4.14
C GLY A 150 -2.40 0.58 3.88
N ARG A 151 -1.93 -0.59 4.36
CA ARG A 151 -2.65 -1.86 4.25
C ARG A 151 -3.98 -1.89 5.01
N TRP A 152 -4.12 -1.09 6.06
CA TRP A 152 -5.43 -0.93 6.72
C TRP A 152 -6.43 -0.17 5.84
N GLY A 153 -5.97 0.63 4.88
CA GLY A 153 -6.82 1.20 3.85
C GLY A 153 -7.53 0.13 3.00
N ASN A 154 -6.80 -0.96 2.66
CA ASN A 154 -7.40 -2.11 1.98
C ASN A 154 -8.47 -2.80 2.82
N PHE A 155 -8.29 -2.89 4.14
CA PHE A 155 -9.32 -3.42 5.05
C PHE A 155 -10.64 -2.64 4.95
N PHE A 156 -10.59 -1.31 5.00
CA PHE A 156 -11.78 -0.47 4.87
C PHE A 156 -12.45 -0.58 3.49
N ASN A 157 -11.69 -0.86 2.46
CA ASN A 157 -12.19 -1.11 1.12
C ASN A 157 -12.61 -2.57 0.90
N GLN A 158 -12.27 -3.49 1.81
CA GLN A 158 -12.41 -4.93 1.66
C GLN A 158 -11.65 -5.48 0.44
N GLU A 159 -10.40 -5.05 0.28
CA GLU A 159 -9.45 -5.41 -0.78
C GLU A 159 -8.25 -6.18 -0.23
N ALA A 160 -7.34 -6.63 -1.07
CA ALA A 160 -6.13 -7.36 -0.70
C ALA A 160 -6.43 -8.61 0.14
N PHE A 161 -7.27 -9.48 -0.40
CA PHE A 161 -7.62 -10.79 0.15
C PHE A 161 -7.09 -11.93 -0.72
N GLY A 162 -6.94 -13.10 -0.12
CA GLY A 162 -6.45 -14.30 -0.80
C GLY A 162 -7.54 -15.32 -1.10
N THR A 163 -7.13 -16.56 -1.30
CA THR A 163 -8.02 -17.70 -1.52
C THR A 163 -8.79 -18.09 -0.25
N ASN A 164 -9.69 -19.06 -0.34
CA ASN A 164 -10.44 -19.56 0.81
C ASN A 164 -9.52 -20.15 1.88
N THR A 165 -9.89 -19.97 3.15
CA THR A 165 -9.12 -20.43 4.29
C THR A 165 -9.96 -20.92 5.45
N ASP A 166 -9.45 -21.94 6.12
CA ASP A 166 -10.00 -22.46 7.38
C ASP A 166 -9.33 -21.90 8.63
N LEU A 167 -8.39 -20.95 8.47
CA LEU A 167 -7.70 -20.35 9.61
C LEU A 167 -8.68 -19.57 10.51
N PRO A 168 -8.40 -19.49 11.82
CA PRO A 168 -9.29 -18.81 12.78
C PRO A 168 -9.58 -17.34 12.42
N TRP A 169 -8.63 -16.68 11.79
CA TRP A 169 -8.71 -15.28 11.37
C TRP A 169 -9.12 -15.09 9.91
N GLY A 170 -9.66 -16.15 9.26
CA GLY A 170 -10.27 -16.02 7.93
C GLY A 170 -11.39 -14.97 7.97
N MET A 171 -11.42 -14.09 6.99
CA MET A 171 -12.40 -13.01 6.88
C MET A 171 -13.34 -13.21 5.71
N SER A 172 -14.53 -12.62 5.78
CA SER A 172 -15.40 -12.41 4.63
C SER A 172 -16.01 -11.00 4.72
N GLY A 173 -16.58 -10.52 3.63
CA GLY A 173 -17.23 -9.22 3.60
C GLY A 173 -18.11 -9.08 2.38
N GLY A 174 -19.10 -8.18 2.46
CA GLY A 174 -20.07 -8.05 1.39
C GLY A 174 -19.44 -7.59 0.06
N ARG A 175 -18.40 -6.77 0.09
CA ARG A 175 -17.66 -6.36 -1.13
C ARG A 175 -16.80 -7.50 -1.66
N ILE A 176 -16.15 -8.28 -0.77
CA ILE A 176 -15.37 -9.47 -1.14
C ILE A 176 -16.27 -10.47 -1.85
N GLN A 177 -17.43 -10.81 -1.26
CA GLN A 177 -18.39 -11.72 -1.86
C GLN A 177 -18.87 -11.24 -3.23
N ASN A 178 -19.25 -9.96 -3.34
CA ASN A 178 -19.68 -9.37 -4.61
C ASN A 178 -18.56 -9.41 -5.65
N TYR A 179 -17.31 -9.08 -5.27
CA TYR A 179 -16.17 -9.16 -6.16
C TYR A 179 -15.97 -10.58 -6.70
N LEU A 180 -15.93 -11.57 -5.81
CA LEU A 180 -15.71 -12.97 -6.15
C LEU A 180 -16.85 -13.52 -7.04
N ILE A 181 -18.12 -13.17 -6.76
CA ILE A 181 -19.26 -13.56 -7.59
C ILE A 181 -19.12 -12.98 -9.01
N ASN A 182 -18.79 -11.70 -9.11
CA ASN A 182 -18.72 -11.01 -10.41
C ASN A 182 -17.54 -11.48 -11.27
N HIS A 183 -16.46 -11.96 -10.67
CA HIS A 183 -15.24 -12.38 -11.37
C HIS A 183 -15.00 -13.89 -11.33
N GLN A 184 -15.97 -14.68 -10.87
CA GLN A 184 -15.82 -16.13 -10.68
C GLN A 184 -15.37 -16.85 -11.96
N ALA A 185 -15.98 -16.52 -13.11
CA ALA A 185 -15.62 -17.12 -14.38
C ALA A 185 -14.19 -16.77 -14.83
N GLU A 186 -13.74 -15.54 -14.57
CA GLU A 186 -12.41 -15.07 -14.93
C GLU A 186 -11.34 -15.69 -14.03
N LEU A 187 -11.62 -15.81 -12.73
CA LEU A 187 -10.75 -16.49 -11.77
C LEU A 187 -10.61 -17.97 -12.11
N ALA A 188 -11.72 -18.65 -12.41
CA ALA A 188 -11.71 -20.05 -12.83
C ALA A 188 -10.91 -20.27 -14.13
N ALA A 189 -10.98 -19.35 -15.08
CA ALA A 189 -10.18 -19.39 -16.31
C ALA A 189 -8.67 -19.27 -16.05
N LYS A 190 -8.28 -18.64 -14.92
CA LYS A 190 -6.90 -18.54 -14.43
C LYS A 190 -6.49 -19.70 -13.49
N GLY A 191 -7.36 -20.71 -13.33
CA GLY A 191 -7.13 -21.86 -12.47
C GLY A 191 -7.32 -21.60 -10.98
N ILE A 192 -8.01 -20.49 -10.62
CA ILE A 192 -8.27 -20.10 -9.24
C ILE A 192 -9.74 -20.43 -8.91
N GLU A 193 -9.95 -21.50 -8.15
CA GLU A 193 -11.28 -21.87 -7.66
C GLU A 193 -11.48 -21.30 -6.25
N ILE A 194 -12.44 -20.37 -6.13
CA ILE A 194 -12.79 -19.71 -4.87
C ILE A 194 -14.32 -19.73 -4.71
N ASP A 195 -14.78 -20.18 -3.55
CA ASP A 195 -16.17 -20.07 -3.15
C ASP A 195 -16.41 -18.70 -2.49
N PRO A 196 -17.27 -17.84 -3.06
CA PRO A 196 -17.58 -16.52 -2.50
C PRO A 196 -18.22 -16.57 -1.11
N MET A 197 -18.82 -17.69 -0.73
CA MET A 197 -19.50 -17.86 0.57
C MET A 197 -18.60 -18.41 1.66
N LEU A 198 -17.34 -18.68 1.36
CA LEU A 198 -16.36 -19.13 2.35
C LEU A 198 -15.40 -18.01 2.74
N PRO A 199 -14.86 -18.04 3.99
CA PRO A 199 -13.85 -17.07 4.41
C PRO A 199 -12.58 -17.12 3.56
N VAL A 200 -11.93 -15.97 3.39
CA VAL A 200 -10.68 -15.81 2.63
C VAL A 200 -9.53 -15.35 3.52
N HIS A 201 -8.30 -15.53 3.05
CA HIS A 201 -7.11 -15.01 3.74
C HIS A 201 -7.12 -13.47 3.78
N PRO A 202 -6.95 -12.83 4.95
CA PRO A 202 -6.79 -11.37 5.06
C PRO A 202 -5.35 -10.97 4.69
N CYS A 203 -5.00 -10.96 3.41
CA CYS A 203 -3.63 -10.68 2.95
C CYS A 203 -3.17 -9.29 3.38
N PHE A 204 -4.08 -8.29 3.43
CA PHE A 204 -3.78 -6.97 3.95
C PHE A 204 -3.15 -7.01 5.35
N LEU A 205 -3.67 -7.89 6.23
CA LEU A 205 -3.18 -8.04 7.61
C LEU A 205 -1.79 -8.67 7.62
N TYR A 206 -1.57 -9.70 6.80
CA TYR A 206 -0.27 -10.36 6.71
C TYR A 206 0.81 -9.40 6.24
N GLU A 207 0.51 -8.59 5.21
CA GLU A 207 1.46 -7.60 4.72
C GLU A 207 1.68 -6.46 5.71
N SER A 208 0.62 -6.01 6.42
CA SER A 208 0.76 -5.02 7.49
C SER A 208 1.68 -5.51 8.60
N LEU A 209 1.49 -6.76 9.07
CA LEU A 209 2.34 -7.37 10.08
C LEU A 209 3.78 -7.56 9.58
N TRP A 210 3.97 -7.98 8.34
CA TRP A 210 5.30 -8.10 7.74
C TRP A 210 6.02 -6.76 7.67
N CYS A 211 5.33 -5.70 7.23
CA CYS A 211 5.89 -4.35 7.21
C CYS A 211 6.25 -3.86 8.62
N LEU A 212 5.44 -4.17 9.63
CA LEU A 212 5.75 -3.85 11.03
C LEU A 212 6.99 -4.60 11.51
N ILE A 213 7.09 -5.90 11.22
CA ILE A 213 8.27 -6.71 11.57
C ILE A 213 9.50 -6.17 10.86
N GLY A 214 9.40 -5.90 9.56
CA GLY A 214 10.49 -5.30 8.77
C GLY A 214 10.93 -3.95 9.34
N PHE A 215 9.99 -3.09 9.71
CA PHE A 215 10.29 -1.84 10.41
C PHE A 215 11.05 -2.07 11.71
N LEU A 216 10.59 -2.99 12.56
CA LEU A 216 11.25 -3.30 13.84
C LEU A 216 12.66 -3.84 13.62
N ILE A 217 12.86 -4.76 12.66
CA ILE A 217 14.18 -5.26 12.30
C ILE A 217 15.11 -4.10 11.93
N LEU A 218 14.70 -3.22 11.01
CA LEU A 218 15.53 -2.09 10.58
C LEU A 218 15.72 -1.07 11.71
N HIS A 219 14.69 -0.85 12.54
CA HIS A 219 14.75 0.06 13.69
C HIS A 219 15.80 -0.35 14.71
N PHE A 220 15.92 -1.63 15.03
CA PHE A 220 16.94 -2.11 15.97
C PHE A 220 18.30 -2.28 15.30
N TYR A 221 18.33 -2.63 14.03
CA TYR A 221 19.57 -2.87 13.28
C TYR A 221 20.29 -1.58 12.86
N HIS A 222 19.59 -0.47 12.59
CA HIS A 222 20.15 0.74 11.96
C HIS A 222 21.40 1.30 12.66
N LYS A 223 21.53 1.11 13.98
CA LYS A 223 22.72 1.53 14.75
C LYS A 223 23.95 0.67 14.47
N HIS A 224 23.76 -0.51 13.92
CA HIS A 224 24.81 -1.48 13.60
C HIS A 224 25.19 -1.47 12.11
N ARG A 225 24.59 -0.55 11.32
CA ARG A 225 24.90 -0.45 9.90
C ARG A 225 26.39 -0.23 9.67
N LYS A 226 26.94 -0.90 8.65
CA LYS A 226 28.37 -0.88 8.32
C LYS A 226 28.71 0.16 7.26
N PHE A 227 27.73 0.52 6.41
CA PHE A 227 27.89 1.50 5.32
C PHE A 227 26.57 2.24 5.06
N ASP A 228 26.68 3.39 4.39
CA ASP A 228 25.52 4.17 3.98
C ASP A 228 24.80 3.45 2.81
N GLY A 229 23.48 3.25 2.92
CA GLY A 229 22.66 2.51 1.97
C GLY A 229 22.35 1.07 2.40
N GLU A 230 22.91 0.57 3.50
CA GLU A 230 22.68 -0.80 3.98
C GLU A 230 21.23 -1.00 4.43
N ILE A 231 20.64 -0.03 5.13
CA ILE A 231 19.25 -0.10 5.60
C ILE A 231 18.29 -0.10 4.40
N PHE A 232 18.58 0.70 3.38
CA PHE A 232 17.80 0.72 2.15
C PHE A 232 17.89 -0.62 1.39
N ALA A 233 19.07 -1.22 1.30
CA ALA A 233 19.26 -2.54 0.68
C ALA A 233 18.48 -3.64 1.44
N LEU A 234 18.53 -3.62 2.77
CA LEU A 234 17.76 -4.55 3.62
C LEU A 234 16.24 -4.33 3.46
N TYR A 235 15.79 -3.07 3.35
CA TYR A 235 14.40 -2.76 3.05
C TYR A 235 13.95 -3.39 1.73
N ILE A 236 14.73 -3.22 0.66
CA ILE A 236 14.41 -3.81 -0.65
C ILE A 236 14.33 -5.33 -0.53
N PHE A 237 15.29 -5.95 0.14
CA PHE A 237 15.29 -7.40 0.34
C PHE A 237 14.04 -7.89 1.10
N LEU A 238 13.73 -7.29 2.25
CA LEU A 238 12.57 -7.66 3.06
C LEU A 238 11.25 -7.40 2.31
N TYR A 239 11.18 -6.31 1.55
CA TYR A 239 10.00 -5.99 0.74
C TYR A 239 9.84 -6.96 -0.44
N ALA A 240 10.92 -7.35 -1.10
CA ALA A 240 10.89 -8.35 -2.17
C ALA A 240 10.40 -9.71 -1.66
N VAL A 241 10.81 -10.13 -0.45
CA VAL A 241 10.31 -11.36 0.20
C VAL A 241 8.80 -11.27 0.43
N SER A 242 8.29 -10.14 0.94
CA SER A 242 6.86 -9.92 1.11
C SER A 242 6.11 -10.02 -0.22
N TYR A 243 6.62 -9.34 -1.23
CA TYR A 243 6.01 -9.30 -2.55
C TYR A 243 5.89 -10.70 -3.18
N THR A 244 6.93 -11.52 -3.09
CA THR A 244 6.94 -12.85 -3.69
C THR A 244 6.09 -13.87 -2.93
N HIS A 245 6.00 -13.76 -1.61
CA HIS A 245 5.28 -14.76 -0.78
C HIS A 245 3.86 -14.37 -0.42
N LEU A 246 3.58 -13.09 -0.16
CA LEU A 246 2.25 -12.66 0.30
C LEU A 246 1.39 -12.16 -0.86
N ARG A 247 1.93 -11.32 -1.73
CA ARG A 247 1.17 -10.74 -2.83
C ARG A 247 0.87 -11.75 -3.95
N ALA A 248 1.70 -12.78 -4.12
CA ALA A 248 1.41 -13.88 -5.03
C ALA A 248 0.14 -14.68 -4.62
N HIS A 249 -0.35 -14.50 -3.39
CA HIS A 249 -1.58 -15.13 -2.89
C HIS A 249 -2.79 -14.18 -2.89
N GLU A 250 -2.63 -12.91 -3.26
CA GLU A 250 -3.75 -11.97 -3.40
C GLU A 250 -4.57 -12.31 -4.63
N THR A 251 -5.85 -12.62 -4.42
CA THR A 251 -6.77 -13.03 -5.51
C THR A 251 -7.16 -11.84 -6.39
N ASP A 252 -7.31 -10.65 -5.81
CA ASP A 252 -7.67 -9.43 -6.53
C ASP A 252 -6.53 -8.89 -7.40
N SER A 253 -5.27 -9.22 -7.12
CA SER A 253 -4.12 -8.83 -7.95
C SER A 253 -4.04 -9.57 -9.29
N TYR A 254 -4.75 -10.66 -9.48
CA TYR A 254 -4.78 -11.40 -10.74
C TYR A 254 -5.67 -10.76 -11.82
N LEU A 255 -6.45 -9.75 -11.45
CA LEU A 255 -7.41 -9.09 -12.33
C LEU A 255 -7.00 -7.66 -12.73
N VAL A 256 -5.83 -7.18 -12.28
CA VAL A 256 -5.28 -5.85 -12.57
C VAL A 256 -4.19 -5.91 -13.64
#